data_9209fa92ea657ceeeee2627188b17828
#
_entry.id   9209fa92ea657ceeeee2627188b17828
#
_cell.length_a   1.000
_cell.length_b   1.000
_cell.length_c   1.000
_cell.angle_alpha   90.00
_cell.angle_beta   90.00
_cell.angle_gamma   90.00
#
_symmetry.space_group_name_H-M   'P 1'
#
loop_
_entity.id
_entity.type
_entity.pdbx_description
1 polymer ?
#
loop_
_entity_poly.entity_id
_entity_poly.type
_entity_poly.pdbx_seq_one_letter_code
_entity_poly.pdbx_strand_id
1 'polypeptide(L)'
;MELNILQADPAGNITVFVLDPVEKAQRAAIAEKIMAIPSLKAEQVGYACAAEDDVDGHMEMMGGEFCGNATRAYGMYIAQQKGGLSAVKLRVSGCDHAVTAQVDLKSGTARAEMPCPRSVKRVTVNGHEGTLVDLTGIAHFVVEGVEPSEG
;
A
#
# COMPACT_ATOMS: atom_id res chain seq x y z
N MET A 1 -8.24 -23.86 -1.34
CA MET A 1 -8.16 -22.86 -0.25
C MET A 1 -9.14 -21.76 -0.62
N GLU A 2 -10.03 -21.42 0.26
CA GLU A 2 -10.96 -20.29 0.14
C GLU A 2 -10.41 -19.14 0.98
N LEU A 3 -10.40 -17.93 0.44
CA LEU A 3 -9.87 -16.75 1.11
C LEU A 3 -10.87 -15.61 1.03
N ASN A 4 -11.06 -14.91 2.13
CA ASN A 4 -11.78 -13.65 2.15
C ASN A 4 -10.87 -12.54 1.62
N ILE A 5 -11.33 -11.84 0.59
CA ILE A 5 -10.57 -10.76 -0.02
C ILE A 5 -11.38 -9.47 -0.06
N LEU A 6 -10.68 -8.35 0.00
CA LEU A 6 -11.19 -7.03 -0.28
C LEU A 6 -10.45 -6.46 -1.47
N GLN A 7 -11.17 -6.05 -2.51
CA GLN A 7 -10.60 -5.33 -3.63
C GLN A 7 -10.81 -3.83 -3.44
N ALA A 8 -9.77 -3.06 -3.62
CA ALA A 8 -9.81 -1.60 -3.58
C ALA A 8 -9.12 -1.01 -4.82
N ASP A 9 -9.65 0.12 -5.29
CA ASP A 9 -9.08 0.88 -6.40
C ASP A 9 -8.69 2.29 -5.92
N PRO A 10 -7.54 2.45 -5.28
CA PRO A 10 -7.04 3.75 -4.88
C PRO A 10 -6.38 4.47 -6.07
N ALA A 11 -7.20 5.17 -6.86
CA ALA A 11 -6.77 5.97 -8.02
C ALA A 11 -6.08 5.16 -9.13
N GLY A 12 -6.65 4.02 -9.51
CA GLY A 12 -6.18 3.17 -10.60
C GLY A 12 -5.17 2.10 -10.21
N ASN A 13 -4.62 2.14 -9.00
CA ASN A 13 -3.66 1.14 -8.51
C ASN A 13 -4.37 0.02 -7.74
N ILE A 14 -5.00 -0.89 -8.47
CA ILE A 14 -5.88 -1.92 -7.91
C ILE A 14 -5.12 -2.83 -6.95
N THR A 15 -5.57 -2.81 -5.68
CA THR A 15 -5.00 -3.61 -4.60
C THR A 15 -6.02 -4.63 -4.12
N VAL A 16 -5.60 -5.89 -3.99
CA VAL A 16 -6.38 -6.94 -3.34
C VAL A 16 -5.79 -7.20 -1.95
N PHE A 17 -6.60 -7.02 -0.92
CA PHE A 17 -6.22 -7.40 0.44
C PHE A 17 -6.76 -8.77 0.78
N VAL A 18 -5.89 -9.66 1.25
CA VAL A 18 -6.27 -10.95 1.84
C VAL A 18 -6.55 -10.70 3.32
N LEU A 19 -7.78 -10.95 3.73
CA LEU A 19 -8.25 -10.65 5.09
C LEU A 19 -8.03 -11.81 6.07
N ASP A 20 -7.88 -13.02 5.55
CA ASP A 20 -7.57 -14.19 6.38
C ASP A 20 -6.09 -14.23 6.76
N PRO A 21 -5.78 -14.79 7.94
CA PRO A 21 -4.40 -15.02 8.32
C PRO A 21 -3.66 -15.93 7.32
N VAL A 22 -2.54 -15.46 6.80
CA VAL A 22 -1.69 -16.21 5.86
C VAL A 22 -0.27 -16.22 6.36
N GLU A 23 0.31 -17.43 6.47
CA GLU A 23 1.70 -17.63 6.80
C GLU A 23 2.63 -16.90 5.81
N LYS A 24 3.63 -16.21 6.31
CA LYS A 24 4.54 -15.38 5.51
C LYS A 24 5.16 -16.17 4.34
N ALA A 25 5.51 -17.43 4.55
CA ALA A 25 6.08 -18.30 3.52
C ALA A 25 5.13 -18.61 2.35
N GLN A 26 3.80 -18.46 2.54
CA GLN A 26 2.79 -18.75 1.52
C GLN A 26 2.37 -17.51 0.73
N ARG A 27 2.69 -16.31 1.23
CA ARG A 27 2.17 -15.06 0.69
C ARG A 27 2.57 -14.82 -0.77
N ALA A 28 3.82 -15.07 -1.14
CA ALA A 28 4.28 -14.89 -2.53
C ALA A 28 3.49 -15.74 -3.53
N ALA A 29 3.29 -17.02 -3.22
CA ALA A 29 2.54 -17.93 -4.08
C ALA A 29 1.04 -17.59 -4.15
N ILE A 30 0.46 -17.06 -3.07
CA ILE A 30 -0.93 -16.60 -3.04
C ILE A 30 -1.07 -15.30 -3.84
N ALA A 31 -0.15 -14.35 -3.69
CA ALA A 31 -0.15 -13.11 -4.46
C ALA A 31 -0.07 -13.37 -5.97
N GLU A 32 0.83 -14.26 -6.39
CA GLU A 32 0.95 -14.67 -7.79
C GLU A 32 -0.38 -15.21 -8.34
N LYS A 33 -1.06 -16.09 -7.60
CA LYS A 33 -2.36 -16.64 -8.00
C LYS A 33 -3.45 -15.57 -8.07
N ILE A 34 -3.50 -14.64 -7.11
CA ILE A 34 -4.48 -13.54 -7.11
C ILE A 34 -4.25 -12.64 -8.33
N MET A 35 -3.00 -12.24 -8.59
CA MET A 35 -2.67 -11.38 -9.73
C MET A 35 -2.91 -12.07 -11.08
N ALA A 36 -2.88 -13.40 -11.12
CA ALA A 36 -3.22 -14.17 -12.32
C ALA A 36 -4.73 -14.25 -12.61
N ILE A 37 -5.61 -13.77 -11.72
CA ILE A 37 -7.06 -13.76 -11.94
C ILE A 37 -7.46 -12.50 -12.72
N PRO A 38 -7.83 -12.62 -14.03
CA PRO A 38 -8.05 -11.44 -14.88
C PRO A 38 -9.19 -10.54 -14.40
N SER A 39 -10.21 -11.12 -13.76
CA SER A 39 -11.37 -10.37 -13.27
C SER A 39 -11.01 -9.44 -12.09
N LEU A 40 -9.98 -9.73 -11.34
CA LEU A 40 -9.54 -8.90 -10.21
C LEU A 40 -8.70 -7.71 -10.67
N LYS A 41 -8.03 -7.80 -11.82
CA LYS A 41 -7.11 -6.76 -12.33
C LYS A 41 -6.13 -6.27 -11.26
N ALA A 42 -5.73 -7.17 -10.35
CA ALA A 42 -4.88 -6.82 -9.22
C ALA A 42 -3.48 -6.46 -9.69
N GLU A 43 -2.98 -5.30 -9.30
CA GLU A 43 -1.61 -4.85 -9.55
C GLU A 43 -0.70 -5.19 -8.37
N GLN A 44 -1.29 -5.34 -7.19
CA GLN A 44 -0.58 -5.67 -5.95
C GLN A 44 -1.49 -6.36 -4.95
N VAL A 45 -0.87 -7.04 -3.98
CA VAL A 45 -1.56 -7.77 -2.92
C VAL A 45 -1.05 -7.30 -1.56
N GLY A 46 -1.98 -6.98 -0.66
CA GLY A 46 -1.74 -6.72 0.75
C GLY A 46 -2.31 -7.85 1.61
N TYR A 47 -1.75 -8.05 2.78
CA TYR A 47 -2.18 -9.06 3.75
C TYR A 47 -2.57 -8.38 5.05
N ALA A 48 -3.81 -8.58 5.48
CA ALA A 48 -4.23 -8.21 6.82
C ALA A 48 -3.50 -9.10 7.83
N CYS A 49 -2.93 -8.48 8.84
CA CYS A 49 -2.21 -9.13 9.92
C CYS A 49 -2.91 -8.85 11.25
N ALA A 50 -2.61 -9.65 12.27
CA ALA A 50 -3.08 -9.36 13.61
C ALA A 50 -2.55 -7.99 14.05
N ALA A 51 -3.46 -7.10 14.46
CA ALA A 51 -3.10 -5.80 14.99
C ALA A 51 -2.65 -5.95 16.45
N GLU A 52 -1.61 -5.22 16.83
CA GLU A 52 -1.21 -5.04 18.23
C GLU A 52 -2.13 -4.02 18.91
N ASP A 53 -2.15 -3.98 20.24
CA ASP A 53 -3.08 -3.16 21.02
C ASP A 53 -2.92 -1.64 20.79
N ASP A 54 -1.75 -1.21 20.29
CA ASP A 54 -1.43 0.21 20.06
C ASP A 54 -1.83 0.74 18.69
N VAL A 55 -2.37 -0.11 17.79
CA VAL A 55 -2.80 0.25 16.43
C VAL A 55 -4.21 -0.25 16.11
N ASP A 56 -4.86 0.43 15.18
CA ASP A 56 -6.20 0.07 14.72
C ASP A 56 -6.20 -1.09 13.72
N GLY A 57 -5.13 -1.24 12.97
CA GLY A 57 -4.96 -2.30 11.98
C GLY A 57 -3.49 -2.52 11.62
N HIS A 58 -3.21 -3.70 11.07
CA HIS A 58 -1.88 -4.07 10.59
C HIS A 58 -2.00 -4.69 9.19
N MET A 59 -1.18 -4.23 8.26
CA MET A 59 -1.15 -4.71 6.88
C MET A 59 0.29 -4.79 6.37
N GLU A 60 0.59 -5.88 5.67
CA GLU A 60 1.87 -6.05 4.99
C GLU A 60 1.67 -6.23 3.49
N MET A 61 2.44 -5.52 2.68
CA MET A 61 2.47 -5.72 1.24
C MET A 61 3.21 -6.99 0.87
N MET A 62 2.88 -7.57 -0.28
CA MET A 62 3.46 -8.83 -0.76
C MET A 62 4.99 -8.80 -0.87
N GLY A 63 5.60 -7.64 -1.16
CA GLY A 63 7.04 -7.43 -1.24
C GLY A 63 7.67 -6.85 0.03
N GLY A 64 6.86 -6.54 1.05
CA GLY A 64 7.34 -5.92 2.30
C GLY A 64 7.66 -4.42 2.18
N GLU A 65 7.34 -3.80 1.05
CA GLU A 65 7.48 -2.37 0.78
C GLU A 65 6.40 -1.54 1.47
N PHE A 66 6.64 -0.23 1.58
CA PHE A 66 5.58 0.74 1.88
C PHE A 66 4.81 1.09 0.61
N CYS A 67 3.47 1.06 0.69
CA CYS A 67 2.60 1.51 -0.37
C CYS A 67 1.55 2.50 0.17
N GLY A 68 1.67 3.79 -0.20
CA GLY A 68 0.75 4.84 0.23
C GLY A 68 -0.69 4.60 -0.25
N ASN A 69 -0.88 4.08 -1.47
CA ASN A 69 -2.18 3.74 -2.02
C ASN A 69 -2.85 2.61 -1.21
N ALA A 70 -2.13 1.54 -0.93
CA ALA A 70 -2.63 0.44 -0.11
C ALA A 70 -2.90 0.90 1.33
N THR A 71 -2.02 1.72 1.91
CA THR A 71 -2.18 2.24 3.28
C THR A 71 -3.46 3.04 3.44
N ARG A 72 -3.76 3.98 2.53
CA ARG A 72 -5.00 4.76 2.61
C ARG A 72 -6.25 3.94 2.33
N ALA A 73 -6.20 2.97 1.39
CA ALA A 73 -7.32 2.08 1.10
C ALA A 73 -7.61 1.14 2.28
N TYR A 74 -6.58 0.55 2.88
CA TYR A 74 -6.72 -0.28 4.08
C TYR A 74 -7.19 0.55 5.30
N GLY A 75 -6.71 1.78 5.43
CA GLY A 75 -7.17 2.73 6.45
C GLY A 75 -8.66 3.01 6.34
N MET A 76 -9.18 3.19 5.14
CA MET A 76 -10.61 3.38 4.89
C MET A 76 -11.42 2.13 5.30
N TYR A 77 -10.93 0.94 4.96
CA TYR A 77 -11.55 -0.32 5.39
C TYR A 77 -11.60 -0.44 6.92
N ILE A 78 -10.48 -0.22 7.60
CA ILE A 78 -10.42 -0.28 9.08
C ILE A 78 -11.34 0.76 9.72
N ALA A 79 -11.38 1.99 9.18
CA ALA A 79 -12.28 3.04 9.66
C ALA A 79 -13.76 2.62 9.59
N GLN A 80 -14.16 1.97 8.50
CA GLN A 80 -15.52 1.41 8.36
C GLN A 80 -15.79 0.31 9.38
N GLN A 81 -14.87 -0.65 9.54
CA GLN A 81 -15.02 -1.75 10.48
C GLN A 81 -15.12 -1.29 11.93
N LYS A 82 -14.48 -0.18 12.26
CA LYS A 82 -14.46 0.41 13.62
C LYS A 82 -15.52 1.50 13.84
N GLY A 83 -16.60 1.50 13.07
CA GLY A 83 -17.75 2.38 13.31
C GLY A 83 -17.59 3.80 12.75
N GLY A 84 -16.75 4.01 11.75
CA GLY A 84 -16.65 5.28 11.02
C GLY A 84 -15.62 6.25 11.61
N LEU A 85 -14.48 5.75 12.03
CA LEU A 85 -13.38 6.59 12.51
C LEU A 85 -12.91 7.56 11.42
N SER A 86 -12.60 8.80 11.80
CA SER A 86 -12.02 9.82 10.90
C SER A 86 -10.49 9.74 10.80
N ALA A 87 -9.85 9.00 11.69
CA ALA A 87 -8.42 8.72 11.67
C ALA A 87 -8.19 7.32 12.25
N VAL A 88 -7.28 6.57 11.63
CA VAL A 88 -6.87 5.24 12.07
C VAL A 88 -5.35 5.16 12.11
N LYS A 89 -4.83 4.48 13.11
CA LYS A 89 -3.41 4.23 13.29
C LYS A 89 -3.08 2.84 12.77
N LEU A 90 -2.18 2.76 11.83
CA LEU A 90 -1.87 1.53 11.09
C LEU A 90 -0.40 1.15 11.24
N ARG A 91 -0.13 -0.12 11.47
CA ARG A 91 1.17 -0.71 11.20
C ARG A 91 1.19 -1.20 9.77
N VAL A 92 2.21 -0.80 9.03
CA VAL A 92 2.33 -1.16 7.60
C VAL A 92 3.76 -1.58 7.28
N SER A 93 3.92 -2.48 6.31
CA SER A 93 5.24 -2.85 5.82
C SER A 93 6.03 -1.64 5.30
N GLY A 94 7.36 -1.70 5.36
CA GLY A 94 8.23 -0.61 4.91
C GLY A 94 8.31 0.60 5.84
N CYS A 95 7.59 0.57 6.99
CA CYS A 95 7.68 1.57 8.05
C CYS A 95 8.12 0.92 9.37
N ASP A 96 8.98 1.60 10.11
CA ASP A 96 9.45 1.20 11.44
C ASP A 96 8.54 1.71 12.57
N HIS A 97 7.59 2.56 12.26
CA HIS A 97 6.60 3.13 13.17
C HIS A 97 5.19 3.01 12.59
N ALA A 98 4.19 3.15 13.43
CA ALA A 98 2.80 3.19 12.98
C ALA A 98 2.48 4.53 12.32
N VAL A 99 1.80 4.48 11.19
CA VAL A 99 1.38 5.65 10.40
C VAL A 99 -0.09 5.95 10.61
N THR A 100 -0.49 7.21 10.43
CA THR A 100 -1.89 7.64 10.54
C THR A 100 -2.50 7.75 9.15
N ALA A 101 -3.68 7.15 8.95
CA ALA A 101 -4.55 7.43 7.83
C ALA A 101 -5.74 8.26 8.29
N GLN A 102 -5.90 9.46 7.72
CA GLN A 102 -7.08 10.30 7.90
C GLN A 102 -8.11 9.90 6.85
N VAL A 103 -9.34 9.65 7.26
CA VAL A 103 -10.39 9.08 6.44
C VAL A 103 -11.64 9.94 6.47
N ASP A 104 -12.19 10.23 5.31
CA ASP A 104 -13.53 10.80 5.16
C ASP A 104 -14.41 9.80 4.37
N LEU A 105 -15.20 9.05 5.10
CA LEU A 105 -16.10 8.05 4.52
C LEU A 105 -17.25 8.67 3.71
N LYS A 106 -17.58 9.95 3.96
CA LYS A 106 -18.66 10.62 3.22
C LYS A 106 -18.22 10.98 1.81
N SER A 107 -17.01 11.51 1.67
CA SER A 107 -16.42 11.83 0.36
C SER A 107 -15.72 10.64 -0.29
N GLY A 108 -15.50 9.54 0.43
CA GLY A 108 -14.74 8.40 -0.05
C GLY A 108 -13.27 8.70 -0.25
N THR A 109 -12.69 9.59 0.56
CA THR A 109 -11.28 10.00 0.45
C THR A 109 -10.47 9.61 1.68
N ALA A 110 -9.18 9.34 1.47
CA ALA A 110 -8.25 9.10 2.55
C ALA A 110 -6.87 9.69 2.26
N ARG A 111 -6.18 10.10 3.32
CA ARG A 111 -4.81 10.60 3.31
C ARG A 111 -3.98 9.76 4.27
N ALA A 112 -2.86 9.21 3.81
CA ALA A 112 -1.93 8.48 4.65
C ALA A 112 -0.67 9.31 4.93
N GLU A 113 -0.18 9.20 6.16
CA GLU A 113 1.16 9.64 6.51
C GLU A 113 2.19 8.84 5.70
N MET A 114 3.21 9.51 5.18
CA MET A 114 4.29 8.88 4.41
C MET A 114 5.54 8.74 5.27
N PRO A 115 6.29 7.64 5.15
CA PRO A 115 7.58 7.52 5.82
C PRO A 115 8.56 8.58 5.27
N CYS A 116 9.46 9.05 6.12
CA CYS A 116 10.54 9.91 5.68
C CYS A 116 11.49 9.14 4.75
N PRO A 117 11.91 9.72 3.62
CA PRO A 117 12.89 9.08 2.76
C PRO A 117 14.24 8.93 3.44
N ARG A 118 14.93 7.82 3.20
CA ARG A 118 16.31 7.62 3.66
C ARG A 118 17.28 8.56 2.97
N SER A 119 17.02 8.86 1.71
CA SER A 119 17.80 9.87 0.97
C SER A 119 16.97 10.45 -0.19
N VAL A 120 17.30 11.70 -0.52
CA VAL A 120 16.79 12.40 -1.70
C VAL A 120 18.00 12.95 -2.46
N LYS A 121 18.19 12.57 -3.72
CA LYS A 121 19.37 12.92 -4.52
C LYS A 121 18.98 13.30 -5.93
N ARG A 122 19.66 14.32 -6.50
CA ARG A 122 19.60 14.57 -7.95
C ARG A 122 20.51 13.57 -8.65
N VAL A 123 19.97 12.91 -9.66
CA VAL A 123 20.68 11.89 -10.46
C VAL A 123 20.27 11.99 -11.93
N THR A 124 21.09 11.44 -12.81
CA THR A 124 20.74 11.30 -14.24
C THR A 124 20.61 9.82 -14.56
N VAL A 125 19.47 9.41 -15.10
CA VAL A 125 19.18 8.04 -15.51
C VAL A 125 18.72 8.07 -16.97
N ASN A 126 19.39 7.32 -17.83
CA ASN A 126 19.08 7.25 -19.28
C ASN A 126 18.96 8.63 -19.96
N GLY A 127 19.81 9.59 -19.55
CA GLY A 127 19.84 10.94 -20.11
C GLY A 127 18.80 11.92 -19.53
N HIS A 128 17.95 11.46 -18.61
CA HIS A 128 16.98 12.31 -17.91
C HIS A 128 17.51 12.71 -16.53
N GLU A 129 17.55 14.01 -16.25
CA GLU A 129 17.79 14.51 -14.90
C GLU A 129 16.53 14.40 -14.05
N GLY A 130 16.68 13.91 -12.85
CA GLY A 130 15.55 13.73 -11.93
C GLY A 130 15.98 13.64 -10.49
N THR A 131 15.01 13.41 -9.62
CA THR A 131 15.20 13.23 -8.19
C THR A 131 14.96 11.77 -7.81
N LEU A 132 15.99 11.09 -7.31
CA LEU A 132 15.86 9.77 -6.70
C LEU A 132 15.46 9.92 -5.24
N VAL A 133 14.31 9.37 -4.89
CA VAL A 133 13.76 9.32 -3.53
C VAL A 133 13.85 7.87 -3.06
N ASP A 134 14.72 7.61 -2.08
CA ASP A 134 14.95 6.27 -1.53
C ASP A 134 14.13 6.09 -0.24
N LEU A 135 13.16 5.20 -0.30
CA LEU A 135 12.35 4.75 0.83
C LEU A 135 12.74 3.31 1.23
N THR A 136 12.33 2.87 2.42
CA THR A 136 12.56 1.49 2.83
C THR A 136 11.78 0.53 1.93
N GLY A 137 12.48 -0.32 1.19
CA GLY A 137 11.89 -1.35 0.31
C GLY A 137 11.54 -0.88 -1.10
N ILE A 138 11.56 0.44 -1.39
CA ILE A 138 11.24 0.98 -2.71
C ILE A 138 11.99 2.31 -2.96
N ALA A 139 12.34 2.56 -4.20
CA ALA A 139 12.88 3.86 -4.63
C ALA A 139 12.05 4.42 -5.78
N HIS A 140 11.87 5.73 -5.79
CA HIS A 140 11.19 6.46 -6.86
C HIS A 140 12.14 7.38 -7.57
N PHE A 141 12.14 7.35 -8.89
CA PHE A 141 12.83 8.34 -9.72
C PHE A 141 11.80 9.30 -10.31
N VAL A 142 11.83 10.54 -9.84
CA VAL A 142 10.87 11.59 -10.23
C VAL A 142 11.52 12.49 -11.26
N VAL A 143 10.90 12.56 -12.44
CA VAL A 143 11.30 13.42 -13.55
C VAL A 143 10.18 14.40 -13.84
N GLU A 144 10.51 15.68 -13.97
CA GLU A 144 9.54 16.73 -14.32
C GLU A 144 9.65 17.08 -15.81
N GLY A 145 8.51 17.46 -16.42
CA GLY A 145 8.46 17.96 -17.80
C GLY A 145 8.67 16.89 -18.88
N VAL A 146 8.49 15.62 -18.52
CA VAL A 146 8.54 14.50 -19.47
C VAL A 146 7.14 13.91 -19.58
N GLU A 147 6.63 13.77 -20.80
CA GLU A 147 5.36 13.07 -21.04
C GLU A 147 5.52 11.58 -20.73
N PRO A 148 4.55 10.96 -20.02
CA PRO A 148 4.56 9.52 -19.80
C PRO A 148 4.55 8.78 -21.14
N SER A 149 5.42 7.80 -21.27
CA SER A 149 5.41 6.87 -22.43
C SER A 149 5.17 5.46 -21.94
N GLU A 150 4.31 4.71 -22.62
CA GLU A 150 4.21 3.27 -22.42
C GLU A 150 5.51 2.66 -22.96
N GLY A 151 6.25 1.98 -22.07
CA GLY A 151 7.51 1.31 -22.39
C GLY A 151 7.30 -0.11 -22.91
#